data_c26a9af7fd77b13edb6edfcc2504ebdd
#
_entry.id   c26a9af7fd77b13edb6edfcc2504ebdd
#
_cell.length_a   1.000
_cell.length_b   1.000
_cell.length_c   1.000
_cell.angle_alpha   90.00
_cell.angle_beta   90.00
_cell.angle_gamma   90.00
#
_symmetry.space_group_name_H-M   'P 1'
#
loop_
_entity.id
_entity.type
_entity.pdbx_description
1 polymer ?
#
loop_
_entity_poly.entity_id
_entity_poly.type
_entity_poly.pdbx_seq_one_letter_code
_entity_poly.pdbx_strand_id
1 'polypeptide(L)'
;MIIVSNHRSFLDPFVIGTMARRPMYYVAKREMFKGRLRSWVLSSLGAFPVDRGTGDMEMIETAKAVLERGEILLMFPEGTRTRPGSLGKPRRGAGRLALETGAPVVPVAVIGTEAVRRGWRIRPHKVRIRAGRPLRFPRVQSPSPALAGAVTERIWPCVMLQWEWLGGLPPIRRAAVIGAGTWGTSIAVCLASAGFEVDLGCRSQEQAAALAASRENAQYLPGVRLPDSVRVIRAGEMALGGHDFVCLAVPARSLASVLAAHGERIARRVGVLVVSKGLVPPLGTLPSAFISERCNARAIAVLSGPARPAEVLERGASVVLASLDPGFARQLADALEAAKLDVSTTDDVTGVELAGCAKNAAVLAAAAALPAGLNVAGAAAGKVFAEVAALAALRGGRPEAFAGLAGVGDLVATALAAGCSDRRAGELLAQGVAVAEVLRVIGSAAEAVDSVPLLARAAREAKLDSPALDGLAALVEGRMEPERWAATVTEPTRRTRARPSRAA
;
A
#
# COMPACT_ATOMS: atom_id res chain seq x y z
N MET A 1 -12.38 37.20 -8.10
CA MET A 1 -12.46 35.84 -7.52
C MET A 1 -11.07 35.23 -7.48
N ILE A 2 -10.69 34.58 -6.38
CA ILE A 2 -9.37 33.90 -6.26
C ILE A 2 -9.57 32.40 -6.45
N ILE A 3 -8.86 31.78 -7.39
CA ILE A 3 -8.72 30.31 -7.49
C ILE A 3 -7.44 29.92 -6.80
N VAL A 4 -7.53 29.03 -5.82
CA VAL A 4 -6.37 28.46 -5.10
C VAL A 4 -6.23 27.00 -5.49
N SER A 5 -5.09 26.62 -6.08
CA SER A 5 -4.86 25.28 -6.58
C SER A 5 -3.50 24.72 -6.19
N ASN A 6 -3.38 23.39 -6.22
CA ASN A 6 -2.10 22.69 -6.20
C ASN A 6 -1.35 22.88 -7.53
N HIS A 7 -0.01 22.76 -7.50
CA HIS A 7 0.84 22.99 -8.67
C HIS A 7 1.68 21.77 -9.03
N ARG A 8 1.42 21.19 -10.21
CA ARG A 8 2.05 19.97 -10.72
C ARG A 8 2.92 20.21 -11.95
N SER A 9 2.42 21.02 -12.86
CA SER A 9 2.97 21.15 -14.20
C SER A 9 2.92 22.61 -14.68
N PHE A 10 3.76 22.93 -15.62
CA PHE A 10 3.64 24.16 -16.42
C PHE A 10 2.27 24.28 -17.10
N LEU A 11 1.57 23.16 -17.36
CA LEU A 11 0.26 23.14 -18.01
C LEU A 11 -0.91 23.51 -17.08
N ASP A 12 -0.71 23.52 -15.76
CA ASP A 12 -1.80 23.73 -14.80
C ASP A 12 -2.60 25.02 -15.03
N PRO A 13 -1.98 26.21 -15.25
CA PRO A 13 -2.74 27.42 -15.48
C PRO A 13 -3.65 27.33 -16.72
N PHE A 14 -3.18 26.72 -17.79
CA PHE A 14 -3.92 26.59 -19.04
C PHE A 14 -5.09 25.64 -18.86
N VAL A 15 -4.87 24.49 -18.21
CA VAL A 15 -5.90 23.48 -17.99
C VAL A 15 -6.96 23.99 -17.00
N ILE A 16 -6.57 24.67 -15.92
CA ILE A 16 -7.49 25.29 -14.98
C ILE A 16 -8.27 26.43 -15.68
N GLY A 17 -7.61 27.18 -16.57
CA GLY A 17 -8.22 28.25 -17.37
C GLY A 17 -9.38 27.77 -18.22
N THR A 18 -9.40 26.49 -18.67
CA THR A 18 -10.54 25.95 -19.45
C THR A 18 -11.85 25.89 -18.65
N MET A 19 -11.80 25.92 -17.32
CA MET A 19 -12.98 25.98 -16.45
C MET A 19 -13.53 27.41 -16.30
N ALA A 20 -12.71 28.41 -16.58
CA ALA A 20 -13.07 29.82 -16.39
C ALA A 20 -13.84 30.35 -17.62
N ARG A 21 -14.98 31.04 -17.37
CA ARG A 21 -15.74 31.71 -18.41
C ARG A 21 -15.30 33.18 -18.62
N ARG A 22 -14.30 33.62 -17.89
CA ARG A 22 -13.74 34.99 -17.90
C ARG A 22 -12.23 34.91 -17.97
N PRO A 23 -11.53 35.97 -18.36
CA PRO A 23 -10.09 36.03 -18.31
C PRO A 23 -9.55 35.66 -16.93
N MET A 24 -8.56 34.80 -16.90
CA MET A 24 -7.89 34.34 -15.69
C MET A 24 -6.44 34.77 -15.70
N TYR A 25 -6.04 35.45 -14.65
CA TYR A 25 -4.67 35.93 -14.47
C TYR A 25 -3.93 35.03 -13.50
N TYR A 26 -2.62 34.84 -13.72
CA TYR A 26 -1.78 34.03 -12.84
C TYR A 26 -0.34 34.54 -12.78
N VAL A 27 0.30 34.25 -11.68
CA VAL A 27 1.68 34.66 -11.40
C VAL A 27 2.67 33.77 -12.13
N ALA A 28 3.60 34.34 -12.88
CA ALA A 28 4.71 33.61 -13.51
C ALA A 28 6.06 34.25 -13.19
N LYS A 29 7.13 33.46 -13.18
CA LYS A 29 8.48 33.96 -12.92
C LYS A 29 8.88 34.98 -13.99
N ARG A 30 9.47 36.12 -13.60
CA ARG A 30 9.99 37.15 -14.52
C ARG A 30 10.97 36.58 -15.55
N GLU A 31 11.77 35.58 -15.17
CA GLU A 31 12.69 34.89 -16.08
C GLU A 31 12.01 34.25 -17.29
N MET A 32 10.71 33.89 -17.19
CA MET A 32 9.95 33.32 -18.28
C MET A 32 9.57 34.35 -19.36
N PHE A 33 9.62 35.64 -19.03
CA PHE A 33 9.29 36.75 -19.95
C PHE A 33 10.51 37.23 -20.75
N LYS A 34 11.63 36.51 -20.77
CA LYS A 34 12.79 36.85 -21.59
C LYS A 34 12.48 36.71 -23.07
N GLY A 35 12.56 37.85 -23.81
CA GLY A 35 12.28 37.91 -25.25
C GLY A 35 10.85 38.39 -25.58
N ARG A 36 10.75 39.29 -26.59
CA ARG A 36 9.48 39.99 -26.96
C ARG A 36 8.32 39.05 -27.26
N LEU A 37 8.58 37.98 -28.03
CA LEU A 37 7.53 37.02 -28.44
C LEU A 37 7.02 36.22 -27.23
N ARG A 38 7.93 35.73 -26.37
CA ARG A 38 7.54 34.95 -25.18
C ARG A 38 6.77 35.82 -24.17
N SER A 39 7.22 37.06 -23.97
CA SER A 39 6.53 38.02 -23.11
C SER A 39 5.12 38.28 -23.62
N TRP A 40 4.98 38.56 -24.92
CA TRP A 40 3.69 38.79 -25.54
C TRP A 40 2.74 37.59 -25.38
N VAL A 41 3.20 36.37 -25.70
CA VAL A 41 2.40 35.13 -25.53
C VAL A 41 1.95 34.95 -24.09
N LEU A 42 2.87 35.04 -23.12
CA LEU A 42 2.54 34.85 -21.70
C LEU A 42 1.55 35.90 -21.20
N SER A 43 1.78 37.17 -21.54
CA SER A 43 0.86 38.24 -21.16
C SER A 43 -0.52 38.08 -21.79
N SER A 44 -0.58 37.68 -23.06
CA SER A 44 -1.87 37.41 -23.76
C SER A 44 -2.63 36.23 -23.13
N LEU A 45 -1.93 35.31 -22.45
CA LEU A 45 -2.51 34.20 -21.70
C LEU A 45 -2.81 34.53 -20.23
N GLY A 46 -2.69 35.81 -19.83
CA GLY A 46 -3.01 36.26 -18.48
C GLY A 46 -1.87 36.09 -17.45
N ALA A 47 -0.66 35.73 -17.89
CA ALA A 47 0.47 35.68 -16.98
C ALA A 47 1.02 37.08 -16.69
N PHE A 48 1.35 37.38 -15.44
CA PHE A 48 2.10 38.58 -15.08
C PHE A 48 3.37 38.19 -14.32
N PRO A 49 4.49 38.96 -14.57
CA PRO A 49 5.81 38.63 -14.03
C PRO A 49 5.94 39.00 -12.56
N VAL A 50 6.64 38.16 -11.78
CA VAL A 50 7.00 38.40 -10.39
C VAL A 50 8.44 38.00 -10.11
N ASP A 51 9.17 38.82 -9.37
CA ASP A 51 10.50 38.52 -8.84
C ASP A 51 10.41 37.79 -7.51
N ARG A 52 11.14 36.70 -7.35
CA ARG A 52 11.22 35.97 -6.10
C ARG A 52 12.24 36.60 -5.17
N GLY A 53 11.78 37.10 -4.02
CA GLY A 53 12.66 37.59 -2.97
C GLY A 53 12.41 38.99 -2.49
N THR A 54 12.10 39.95 -3.38
CA THR A 54 11.73 41.35 -3.03
C THR A 54 10.29 41.67 -3.41
N GLY A 55 9.64 40.79 -4.17
CA GLY A 55 8.41 41.06 -4.91
C GLY A 55 7.09 40.73 -4.22
N ASP A 56 7.05 40.39 -2.94
CA ASP A 56 5.77 40.04 -2.28
C ASP A 56 4.77 41.19 -2.28
N MET A 57 5.25 42.45 -2.19
CA MET A 57 4.39 43.65 -2.18
C MET A 57 3.87 43.96 -3.59
N GLU A 58 4.74 44.05 -4.59
CA GLU A 58 4.37 44.34 -5.98
C GLU A 58 3.39 43.29 -6.56
N MET A 59 3.64 42.03 -6.23
CA MET A 59 2.75 40.91 -6.60
C MET A 59 1.36 41.07 -5.97
N ILE A 60 1.31 41.43 -4.68
CA ILE A 60 0.05 41.59 -3.95
C ILE A 60 -0.73 42.79 -4.53
N GLU A 61 -0.08 43.92 -4.81
CA GLU A 61 -0.74 45.11 -5.39
C GLU A 61 -1.27 44.83 -6.81
N THR A 62 -0.49 44.13 -7.65
CA THR A 62 -0.96 43.70 -8.98
C THR A 62 -2.15 42.72 -8.88
N ALA A 63 -2.07 41.79 -7.95
CA ALA A 63 -3.15 40.82 -7.72
C ALA A 63 -4.44 41.49 -7.22
N LYS A 64 -4.34 42.52 -6.36
CA LYS A 64 -5.46 43.35 -5.92
C LYS A 64 -6.12 44.07 -7.10
N ALA A 65 -5.32 44.73 -7.92
CA ALA A 65 -5.83 45.46 -9.09
C ALA A 65 -6.57 44.54 -10.08
N VAL A 66 -6.12 43.30 -10.23
CA VAL A 66 -6.84 42.26 -11.02
C VAL A 66 -8.19 41.93 -10.38
N LEU A 67 -8.21 41.71 -9.06
CA LEU A 67 -9.42 41.34 -8.33
C LEU A 67 -10.44 42.51 -8.24
N GLU A 68 -9.99 43.74 -8.13
CA GLU A 68 -10.82 44.94 -8.12
C GLU A 68 -11.53 45.16 -9.47
N ARG A 69 -10.92 44.77 -10.58
CA ARG A 69 -11.55 44.76 -11.90
C ARG A 69 -12.59 43.62 -12.07
N GLY A 70 -12.81 42.82 -11.03
CA GLY A 70 -13.76 41.70 -11.07
C GLY A 70 -13.24 40.44 -11.76
N GLU A 71 -11.96 40.42 -12.13
CA GLU A 71 -11.32 39.32 -12.86
C GLU A 71 -11.01 38.13 -11.95
N ILE A 72 -10.53 37.04 -12.56
CA ILE A 72 -10.14 35.82 -11.87
C ILE A 72 -8.62 35.80 -11.67
N LEU A 73 -8.18 35.56 -10.44
CA LEU A 73 -6.78 35.36 -10.10
C LEU A 73 -6.55 33.88 -9.73
N LEU A 74 -5.64 33.22 -10.43
CA LEU A 74 -5.18 31.87 -10.05
C LEU A 74 -3.87 31.96 -9.25
N MET A 75 -3.88 31.30 -8.10
CA MET A 75 -2.74 31.20 -7.21
C MET A 75 -2.36 29.76 -6.91
N PHE A 76 -1.05 29.51 -6.87
CA PHE A 76 -0.47 28.28 -6.39
C PHE A 76 0.29 28.58 -5.07
N PRO A 77 -0.33 28.37 -3.91
CA PRO A 77 0.29 28.75 -2.62
C PRO A 77 1.59 28.00 -2.33
N GLU A 78 1.81 26.87 -2.94
CA GLU A 78 3.06 26.10 -2.82
C GLU A 78 4.29 26.90 -3.32
N GLY A 79 4.08 27.84 -4.22
CA GLY A 79 5.13 28.70 -4.80
C GLY A 79 6.11 27.95 -5.71
N THR A 80 5.99 26.65 -5.85
CA THR A 80 6.78 25.80 -6.75
C THR A 80 5.97 24.58 -7.16
N ARG A 81 6.39 23.90 -8.23
CA ARG A 81 5.80 22.63 -8.63
C ARG A 81 6.24 21.54 -7.66
N THR A 82 5.29 20.72 -7.23
CA THR A 82 5.53 19.60 -6.34
C THR A 82 5.62 18.27 -7.09
N ARG A 83 6.27 17.27 -6.48
CA ARG A 83 6.42 15.95 -7.06
C ARG A 83 5.06 15.23 -7.13
N PRO A 84 4.85 14.31 -8.07
CA PRO A 84 3.66 13.46 -8.09
C PRO A 84 3.48 12.74 -6.74
N GLY A 85 2.21 12.61 -6.29
CA GLY A 85 1.88 11.92 -5.04
C GLY A 85 1.95 12.78 -3.77
N SER A 86 2.40 14.06 -3.82
CA SER A 86 2.49 14.93 -2.65
C SER A 86 1.93 16.32 -2.90
N LEU A 87 1.46 17.02 -1.89
CA LEU A 87 1.14 18.45 -1.91
C LEU A 87 2.20 19.20 -1.12
N GLY A 88 2.58 20.37 -1.62
CA GLY A 88 3.53 21.25 -0.96
C GLY A 88 2.92 21.98 0.24
N LYS A 89 3.77 22.56 1.08
CA LYS A 89 3.33 23.44 2.18
C LYS A 89 2.86 24.78 1.62
N PRO A 90 1.65 25.26 1.92
CA PRO A 90 1.13 26.52 1.39
C PRO A 90 1.79 27.73 2.07
N ARG A 91 2.02 28.78 1.30
CA ARG A 91 2.47 30.07 1.77
C ARG A 91 1.28 31.00 2.03
N ARG A 92 1.45 31.96 2.95
CA ARG A 92 0.39 32.87 3.45
C ARG A 92 -0.23 33.82 2.42
N GLY A 93 0.31 33.93 1.21
CA GLY A 93 -0.12 34.91 0.19
C GLY A 93 -1.60 34.79 -0.20
N ALA A 94 -2.13 33.58 -0.28
CA ALA A 94 -3.53 33.34 -0.62
C ALA A 94 -4.48 33.87 0.48
N GLY A 95 -4.18 33.62 1.75
CA GLY A 95 -4.96 34.12 2.88
C GLY A 95 -4.88 35.64 3.01
N ARG A 96 -3.71 36.22 2.75
CA ARG A 96 -3.55 37.67 2.75
C ARG A 96 -4.44 38.37 1.71
N LEU A 97 -4.39 37.91 0.45
CA LEU A 97 -5.24 38.43 -0.62
C LEU A 97 -6.72 38.25 -0.34
N ALA A 98 -7.12 37.10 0.19
CA ALA A 98 -8.51 36.83 0.55
C ALA A 98 -9.03 37.84 1.58
N LEU A 99 -8.23 38.17 2.58
CA LEU A 99 -8.56 39.15 3.62
C LEU A 99 -8.56 40.58 3.08
N GLU A 100 -7.50 41.02 2.37
CA GLU A 100 -7.38 42.40 1.91
C GLU A 100 -8.45 42.76 0.87
N THR A 101 -8.89 41.83 0.05
CA THR A 101 -9.88 42.07 -1.03
C THR A 101 -11.29 41.65 -0.67
N GLY A 102 -11.48 40.75 0.27
CA GLY A 102 -12.78 40.10 0.50
C GLY A 102 -13.28 39.24 -0.66
N ALA A 103 -12.45 38.99 -1.67
CA ALA A 103 -12.82 38.22 -2.84
C ALA A 103 -13.08 36.75 -2.48
N PRO A 104 -14.13 36.11 -3.05
CA PRO A 104 -14.39 34.71 -2.80
C PRO A 104 -13.24 33.83 -3.30
N VAL A 105 -12.87 32.82 -2.49
CA VAL A 105 -11.80 31.87 -2.75
C VAL A 105 -12.39 30.53 -3.17
N VAL A 106 -12.05 30.06 -4.36
CA VAL A 106 -12.47 28.75 -4.88
C VAL A 106 -11.28 27.78 -4.79
N PRO A 107 -11.34 26.76 -3.91
CA PRO A 107 -10.32 25.73 -3.86
C PRO A 107 -10.47 24.81 -5.08
N VAL A 108 -9.38 24.59 -5.80
CA VAL A 108 -9.34 23.75 -7.01
C VAL A 108 -8.20 22.74 -6.87
N ALA A 109 -8.40 21.54 -7.36
CA ALA A 109 -7.34 20.58 -7.52
C ALA A 109 -7.19 20.14 -8.97
N VAL A 110 -5.95 19.84 -9.38
CA VAL A 110 -5.59 19.31 -10.69
C VAL A 110 -4.66 18.11 -10.54
N ILE A 111 -4.93 17.05 -11.33
CA ILE A 111 -4.11 15.83 -11.39
C ILE A 111 -3.96 15.39 -12.84
N GLY A 112 -2.77 14.86 -13.17
CA GLY A 112 -2.46 14.26 -14.48
C GLY A 112 -1.74 15.19 -15.43
N THR A 113 -1.64 16.48 -15.15
CA THR A 113 -0.88 17.43 -15.97
C THR A 113 0.61 17.15 -15.99
N GLU A 114 1.16 16.59 -14.93
CA GLU A 114 2.55 16.15 -14.80
C GLU A 114 2.89 14.99 -15.73
N ALA A 115 1.92 14.17 -16.10
CA ALA A 115 2.11 12.99 -16.95
C ALA A 115 1.97 13.28 -18.45
N VAL A 116 1.39 14.44 -18.82
CA VAL A 116 1.20 14.85 -20.21
C VAL A 116 2.53 15.08 -20.93
N ARG A 117 3.58 15.49 -20.20
CA ARG A 117 4.90 15.77 -20.77
C ARG A 117 5.99 14.97 -20.07
N ARG A 118 6.76 14.18 -20.85
CA ARG A 118 7.97 13.51 -20.38
C ARG A 118 9.17 13.96 -21.23
N GLY A 119 9.98 14.85 -20.69
CA GLY A 119 11.05 15.53 -21.43
C GLY A 119 10.48 16.42 -22.53
N TRP A 120 10.85 16.17 -23.80
CA TRP A 120 10.33 16.88 -24.97
C TRP A 120 9.09 16.22 -25.60
N ARG A 121 8.73 14.99 -25.19
CA ARG A 121 7.59 14.23 -25.74
C ARG A 121 6.30 14.58 -25.01
N ILE A 122 5.25 14.91 -25.78
CA ILE A 122 3.88 15.06 -25.29
C ILE A 122 3.18 13.71 -25.47
N ARG A 123 2.53 13.23 -24.42
CA ARG A 123 1.74 11.99 -24.43
C ARG A 123 0.28 12.33 -24.04
N PRO A 124 -0.71 11.81 -24.77
CA PRO A 124 -2.10 11.90 -24.31
C PRO A 124 -2.22 11.29 -22.92
N HIS A 125 -2.71 12.08 -21.97
CA HIS A 125 -2.96 11.64 -20.62
C HIS A 125 -4.25 12.25 -20.08
N LYS A 126 -4.99 11.48 -19.27
CA LYS A 126 -6.23 11.97 -18.69
C LYS A 126 -5.93 12.98 -17.59
N VAL A 127 -6.29 14.24 -17.82
CA VAL A 127 -6.22 15.29 -16.81
C VAL A 127 -7.58 15.45 -16.16
N ARG A 128 -7.59 15.56 -14.84
CA ARG A 128 -8.79 15.74 -14.04
C ARG A 128 -8.67 17.00 -13.22
N ILE A 129 -9.76 17.78 -13.16
CA ILE A 129 -9.86 19.00 -12.36
C ILE A 129 -11.14 18.91 -11.53
N ARG A 130 -11.08 19.43 -10.31
CA ARG A 130 -12.22 19.55 -9.43
C ARG A 130 -12.19 20.88 -8.68
N ALA A 131 -13.30 21.61 -8.71
CA ALA A 131 -13.50 22.82 -7.92
C ALA A 131 -14.38 22.50 -6.70
N GLY A 132 -14.01 23.05 -5.56
CA GLY A 132 -14.80 23.01 -4.33
C GLY A 132 -15.77 24.20 -4.24
N ARG A 133 -16.50 24.24 -3.12
CA ARG A 133 -17.40 25.38 -2.84
C ARG A 133 -16.59 26.64 -2.55
N PRO A 134 -17.05 27.85 -2.99
CA PRO A 134 -16.40 29.10 -2.69
C PRO A 134 -16.38 29.39 -1.17
N LEU A 135 -15.21 29.78 -0.68
CA LEU A 135 -15.02 30.26 0.68
C LEU A 135 -15.07 31.80 0.68
N ARG A 136 -15.63 32.39 1.72
CA ARG A 136 -15.67 33.83 1.91
C ARG A 136 -15.05 34.20 3.24
N PHE A 137 -14.23 35.25 3.25
CA PHE A 137 -13.56 35.77 4.43
C PHE A 137 -13.92 37.26 4.59
N PRO A 138 -13.99 37.79 5.80
CA PRO A 138 -14.22 39.23 6.02
C PRO A 138 -13.06 40.04 5.44
N ARG A 139 -13.37 41.24 4.94
CA ARG A 139 -12.33 42.16 4.47
C ARG A 139 -11.62 42.78 5.67
N VAL A 140 -10.29 42.68 5.68
CA VAL A 140 -9.43 43.25 6.73
C VAL A 140 -8.32 44.08 6.10
N GLN A 141 -8.23 45.32 6.48
CA GLN A 141 -7.12 46.19 6.04
C GLN A 141 -5.84 45.77 6.78
N SER A 142 -4.74 45.55 6.04
CA SER A 142 -3.43 45.22 6.60
C SER A 142 -3.45 44.02 7.58
N PRO A 143 -3.89 42.80 7.15
CA PRO A 143 -3.94 41.66 8.03
C PRO A 143 -2.55 41.24 8.52
N SER A 144 -2.44 40.85 9.80
CA SER A 144 -1.19 40.34 10.35
C SER A 144 -0.72 39.08 9.62
N PRO A 145 0.60 38.82 9.57
CA PRO A 145 1.13 37.61 8.99
C PRO A 145 0.55 36.32 9.58
N ALA A 146 0.25 36.32 10.87
CA ALA A 146 -0.38 35.19 11.57
C ALA A 146 -1.81 34.97 11.10
N LEU A 147 -2.63 36.03 10.97
CA LEU A 147 -4.00 35.95 10.49
C LEU A 147 -4.05 35.46 9.02
N ALA A 148 -3.17 35.99 8.16
CA ALA A 148 -3.05 35.56 6.77
C ALA A 148 -2.62 34.08 6.67
N GLY A 149 -1.75 33.60 7.56
CA GLY A 149 -1.37 32.21 7.71
C GLY A 149 -2.56 31.33 8.09
N ALA A 150 -3.29 31.70 9.14
CA ALA A 150 -4.46 30.96 9.62
C ALA A 150 -5.56 30.82 8.53
N VAL A 151 -5.79 31.91 7.76
CA VAL A 151 -6.74 31.85 6.63
C VAL A 151 -6.23 30.90 5.53
N THR A 152 -4.94 30.91 5.21
CA THR A 152 -4.38 29.96 4.25
C THR A 152 -4.51 28.52 4.74
N GLU A 153 -4.26 28.26 6.02
CA GLU A 153 -4.43 26.96 6.65
C GLU A 153 -5.89 26.48 6.66
N ARG A 154 -6.85 27.38 6.58
CA ARG A 154 -8.26 27.05 6.40
C ARG A 154 -8.63 26.77 4.93
N ILE A 155 -7.99 27.43 3.97
CA ILE A 155 -8.21 27.23 2.53
C ILE A 155 -7.58 25.90 2.07
N TRP A 156 -6.35 25.61 2.51
CA TRP A 156 -5.56 24.50 1.98
C TRP A 156 -6.17 23.12 2.17
N PRO A 157 -6.79 22.75 3.31
CA PRO A 157 -7.52 21.51 3.46
C PRO A 157 -8.65 21.34 2.47
N CYS A 158 -9.27 22.43 2.01
CA CYS A 158 -10.31 22.36 0.98
C CYS A 158 -9.72 22.02 -0.40
N VAL A 159 -8.50 22.48 -0.72
CA VAL A 159 -7.76 22.05 -1.92
C VAL A 159 -7.35 20.58 -1.80
N MET A 160 -6.84 20.18 -0.63
CA MET A 160 -6.48 18.77 -0.36
C MET A 160 -7.67 17.86 -0.55
N LEU A 161 -8.85 18.24 -0.03
CA LEU A 161 -10.08 17.47 -0.20
C LEU A 161 -10.45 17.29 -1.68
N GLN A 162 -10.34 18.36 -2.51
CA GLN A 162 -10.60 18.22 -3.95
C GLN A 162 -9.56 17.31 -4.61
N TRP A 163 -8.32 17.39 -4.18
CA TRP A 163 -7.23 16.57 -4.70
C TRP A 163 -7.42 15.08 -4.33
N GLU A 164 -7.82 14.79 -3.09
CA GLU A 164 -8.19 13.44 -2.65
C GLU A 164 -9.34 12.85 -3.47
N TRP A 165 -10.37 13.65 -3.73
CA TRP A 165 -11.50 13.24 -4.59
C TRP A 165 -11.09 12.93 -6.03
N LEU A 166 -10.01 13.52 -6.52
CA LEU A 166 -9.44 13.21 -7.83
C LEU A 166 -8.55 11.96 -7.82
N GLY A 167 -8.35 11.33 -6.65
CA GLY A 167 -7.45 10.19 -6.47
C GLY A 167 -6.02 10.59 -6.12
N GLY A 168 -5.80 11.85 -5.73
CA GLY A 168 -4.58 12.29 -5.07
C GLY A 168 -4.60 11.88 -3.62
N LEU A 169 -3.45 11.51 -3.10
CA LEU A 169 -3.34 11.04 -1.74
C LEU A 169 -2.20 11.78 -1.03
N PRO A 170 -2.43 12.29 0.19
CA PRO A 170 -1.35 12.88 0.98
C PRO A 170 -0.28 11.82 1.23
N PRO A 171 0.99 12.19 1.39
CA PRO A 171 2.03 11.23 1.76
C PRO A 171 1.66 10.57 3.09
N ILE A 172 1.91 9.28 3.20
CA ILE A 172 1.75 8.53 4.44
C ILE A 172 2.69 9.14 5.49
N ARG A 173 2.17 9.38 6.69
CA ARG A 173 2.93 9.86 7.85
C ARG A 173 2.66 9.06 9.10
N ARG A 174 1.47 8.46 9.20
CA ARG A 174 0.99 7.74 10.37
C ARG A 174 0.52 6.35 9.98
N ALA A 175 1.09 5.34 10.61
CA ALA A 175 0.74 3.94 10.39
C ALA A 175 0.22 3.31 11.70
N ALA A 176 -0.82 2.51 11.60
CA ALA A 176 -1.22 1.59 12.65
C ALA A 176 -0.82 0.18 12.24
N VAL A 177 -0.18 -0.56 13.14
CA VAL A 177 0.17 -1.97 12.93
C VAL A 177 -0.57 -2.81 13.94
N ILE A 178 -1.51 -3.63 13.51
CA ILE A 178 -2.25 -4.56 14.38
C ILE A 178 -1.56 -5.92 14.34
N GLY A 179 -1.03 -6.34 15.49
CA GLY A 179 -0.28 -7.56 15.67
C GLY A 179 1.20 -7.31 15.97
N ALA A 180 1.58 -7.42 17.26
CA ALA A 180 2.95 -7.31 17.73
C ALA A 180 3.69 -8.67 17.72
N GLY A 181 3.56 -9.40 16.60
CA GLY A 181 4.39 -10.56 16.28
C GLY A 181 5.69 -10.14 15.58
N THR A 182 6.45 -11.10 15.09
CA THR A 182 7.75 -10.84 14.42
C THR A 182 7.62 -9.84 13.26
N TRP A 183 6.69 -10.10 12.33
CA TRP A 183 6.47 -9.22 11.17
C TRP A 183 5.93 -7.83 11.55
N GLY A 184 4.91 -7.77 12.41
CA GLY A 184 4.34 -6.49 12.81
C GLY A 184 5.34 -5.61 13.55
N THR A 185 6.17 -6.20 14.42
CA THR A 185 7.25 -5.48 15.11
C THR A 185 8.28 -4.96 14.10
N SER A 186 8.71 -5.80 13.14
CA SER A 186 9.70 -5.38 12.13
C SER A 186 9.19 -4.25 11.24
N ILE A 187 7.94 -4.33 10.74
CA ILE A 187 7.33 -3.26 9.94
C ILE A 187 7.24 -1.97 10.76
N ALA A 188 6.83 -2.06 12.03
CA ALA A 188 6.75 -0.89 12.90
C ALA A 188 8.13 -0.23 13.09
N VAL A 189 9.18 -1.01 13.31
CA VAL A 189 10.55 -0.50 13.43
C VAL A 189 11.04 0.11 12.12
N CYS A 190 10.83 -0.55 10.97
CA CYS A 190 11.21 -0.05 9.66
C CYS A 190 10.57 1.32 9.37
N LEU A 191 9.27 1.43 9.52
CA LEU A 191 8.53 2.67 9.28
C LEU A 191 8.95 3.78 10.26
N ALA A 192 9.09 3.47 11.54
CA ALA A 192 9.52 4.43 12.55
C ALA A 192 10.95 4.94 12.28
N SER A 193 11.86 4.08 11.85
CA SER A 193 13.23 4.45 11.47
C SER A 193 13.27 5.34 10.21
N ALA A 194 12.24 5.27 9.37
CA ALA A 194 12.05 6.15 8.21
C ALA A 194 11.32 7.48 8.56
N GLY A 195 11.04 7.72 9.85
CA GLY A 195 10.44 8.97 10.32
C GLY A 195 8.91 8.99 10.34
N PHE A 196 8.26 7.82 10.25
CA PHE A 196 6.80 7.72 10.40
C PHE A 196 6.40 7.63 11.88
N GLU A 197 5.21 8.17 12.22
CA GLU A 197 4.56 7.90 13.50
C GLU A 197 3.87 6.53 13.42
N VAL A 198 4.20 5.63 14.34
CA VAL A 198 3.70 4.27 14.30
C VAL A 198 3.04 3.88 15.61
N ASP A 199 1.78 3.44 15.54
CA ASP A 199 1.10 2.77 16.63
C ASP A 199 1.22 1.25 16.44
N LEU A 200 1.87 0.56 17.39
CA LEU A 200 1.98 -0.90 17.40
C LEU A 200 0.92 -1.49 18.36
N GLY A 201 -0.05 -2.18 17.79
CA GLY A 201 -1.20 -2.75 18.49
C GLY A 201 -0.93 -4.16 19.02
N CYS A 202 -0.92 -4.30 20.32
CA CYS A 202 -0.82 -5.57 21.03
C CYS A 202 -2.19 -6.22 21.26
N ARG A 203 -2.21 -7.55 21.40
CA ARG A 203 -3.44 -8.30 21.64
C ARG A 203 -4.00 -8.06 23.05
N SER A 204 -3.14 -7.98 24.05
CA SER A 204 -3.54 -7.76 25.44
C SER A 204 -2.88 -6.52 26.05
N GLN A 205 -3.42 -6.05 27.17
CA GLN A 205 -2.87 -4.91 27.90
C GLN A 205 -1.52 -5.26 28.54
N GLU A 206 -1.37 -6.49 29.03
CA GLU A 206 -0.15 -6.98 29.66
C GLU A 206 1.00 -6.99 28.63
N GLN A 207 0.74 -7.49 27.41
CA GLN A 207 1.71 -7.46 26.32
C GLN A 207 2.08 -6.02 25.96
N ALA A 208 1.12 -5.13 25.89
CA ALA A 208 1.36 -3.72 25.56
C ALA A 208 2.20 -3.03 26.64
N ALA A 209 1.90 -3.25 27.91
CA ALA A 209 2.64 -2.68 29.03
C ALA A 209 4.07 -3.22 29.11
N ALA A 210 4.26 -4.53 28.97
CA ALA A 210 5.59 -5.17 28.97
C ALA A 210 6.46 -4.64 27.83
N LEU A 211 5.90 -4.58 26.62
CA LEU A 211 6.63 -4.12 25.43
C LEU A 211 6.90 -2.60 25.47
N ALA A 212 6.00 -1.81 26.03
CA ALA A 212 6.22 -0.37 26.23
C ALA A 212 7.33 -0.10 27.24
N ALA A 213 7.40 -0.88 28.31
CA ALA A 213 8.42 -0.76 29.36
C ALA A 213 9.79 -1.23 28.91
N SER A 214 9.88 -2.41 28.27
CA SER A 214 11.16 -2.99 27.82
C SER A 214 11.72 -2.30 26.57
N ARG A 215 10.85 -1.71 25.73
CA ARG A 215 11.19 -1.21 24.40
C ARG A 215 11.86 -2.27 23.51
N GLU A 216 11.62 -3.56 23.80
CA GLU A 216 12.12 -4.70 23.04
C GLU A 216 11.09 -5.82 23.03
N ASN A 217 10.85 -6.39 21.86
CA ASN A 217 9.98 -7.55 21.70
C ASN A 217 10.81 -8.84 21.75
N ALA A 218 11.37 -9.15 22.93
CA ALA A 218 12.28 -10.27 23.12
C ALA A 218 11.71 -11.63 22.72
N GLN A 219 10.39 -11.82 22.79
CA GLN A 219 9.72 -13.06 22.39
C GLN A 219 9.72 -13.27 20.87
N TYR A 220 9.54 -12.22 20.07
CA TYR A 220 9.32 -12.31 18.62
C TYR A 220 10.46 -11.72 17.80
N LEU A 221 11.20 -10.76 18.34
CA LEU A 221 12.29 -10.05 17.65
C LEU A 221 13.37 -9.65 18.65
N PRO A 222 14.07 -10.64 19.24
CA PRO A 222 15.09 -10.37 20.26
C PRO A 222 16.24 -9.51 19.72
N GLY A 223 16.80 -8.65 20.58
CA GLY A 223 17.93 -7.77 20.25
C GLY A 223 17.55 -6.52 19.45
N VAL A 224 16.28 -6.32 19.13
CA VAL A 224 15.82 -5.14 18.38
C VAL A 224 15.06 -4.18 19.29
N ARG A 225 15.67 -3.00 19.54
CA ARG A 225 15.02 -1.92 20.29
C ARG A 225 13.99 -1.19 19.44
N LEU A 226 12.81 -0.95 19.99
CA LEU A 226 11.77 -0.13 19.36
C LEU A 226 12.18 1.35 19.39
N PRO A 227 12.15 2.07 18.24
CA PRO A 227 12.35 3.52 18.18
C PRO A 227 11.32 4.27 19.05
N ASP A 228 11.68 5.43 19.59
CA ASP A 228 10.80 6.22 20.47
C ASP A 228 9.52 6.69 19.77
N SER A 229 9.55 6.83 18.43
CA SER A 229 8.40 7.14 17.58
C SER A 229 7.38 6.00 17.44
N VAL A 230 7.69 4.79 17.93
CA VAL A 230 6.73 3.68 18.03
C VAL A 230 5.97 3.79 19.35
N ARG A 231 4.69 4.06 19.27
CA ARG A 231 3.78 4.02 20.42
C ARG A 231 3.20 2.62 20.53
N VAL A 232 3.46 1.95 21.64
CA VAL A 232 2.93 0.60 21.92
C VAL A 232 1.65 0.74 22.73
N ILE A 233 0.55 0.18 22.22
CA ILE A 233 -0.76 0.23 22.87
C ILE A 233 -1.56 -1.05 22.60
N ARG A 234 -2.61 -1.30 23.39
CA ARG A 234 -3.57 -2.35 23.08
C ARG A 234 -4.31 -2.02 21.77
N ALA A 235 -4.48 -2.99 20.88
CA ALA A 235 -5.13 -2.79 19.57
C ALA A 235 -6.57 -2.22 19.71
N GLY A 236 -7.29 -2.59 20.78
CA GLY A 236 -8.61 -2.05 21.09
C GLY A 236 -8.65 -0.55 21.40
N GLU A 237 -7.53 0.06 21.76
CA GLU A 237 -7.41 1.47 22.14
C GLU A 237 -6.89 2.36 21.01
N MET A 238 -6.48 1.76 19.89
CA MET A 238 -5.95 2.51 18.74
C MET A 238 -7.03 3.38 18.08
N ALA A 239 -6.71 4.63 17.78
CA ALA A 239 -7.57 5.52 17.01
C ALA A 239 -7.42 5.28 15.50
N LEU A 240 -7.85 4.10 15.00
CA LEU A 240 -7.58 3.64 13.64
C LEU A 240 -7.97 4.63 12.55
N GLY A 241 -9.05 5.39 12.73
CA GLY A 241 -9.48 6.43 11.79
C GLY A 241 -8.53 7.63 11.69
N GLY A 242 -7.55 7.76 12.57
CA GLY A 242 -6.54 8.83 12.58
C GLY A 242 -5.28 8.52 11.78
N HIS A 243 -5.14 7.31 11.26
CA HIS A 243 -3.97 6.85 10.51
C HIS A 243 -4.19 6.96 9.01
N ASP A 244 -3.11 6.94 8.24
CA ASP A 244 -3.15 6.94 6.77
C ASP A 244 -3.37 5.52 6.25
N PHE A 245 -2.80 4.52 6.94
CA PHE A 245 -3.10 3.10 6.70
C PHE A 245 -3.00 2.26 7.98
N VAL A 246 -3.66 1.10 7.93
CA VAL A 246 -3.61 0.05 8.95
C VAL A 246 -2.94 -1.17 8.35
N CYS A 247 -1.84 -1.63 8.95
CA CYS A 247 -1.20 -2.88 8.62
C CYS A 247 -1.79 -4.00 9.50
N LEU A 248 -2.37 -5.03 8.87
CA LEU A 248 -2.83 -6.25 9.54
C LEU A 248 -1.71 -7.29 9.50
N ALA A 249 -0.91 -7.32 10.56
CA ALA A 249 0.23 -8.22 10.72
C ALA A 249 -0.11 -9.40 11.65
N VAL A 250 -1.22 -10.07 11.33
CA VAL A 250 -1.74 -11.23 12.07
C VAL A 250 -1.88 -12.43 11.14
N PRO A 251 -1.81 -13.67 11.64
CA PRO A 251 -2.07 -14.86 10.82
C PRO A 251 -3.45 -14.83 10.17
N ALA A 252 -3.60 -15.41 8.97
CA ALA A 252 -4.86 -15.42 8.21
C ALA A 252 -6.05 -15.95 9.03
N ARG A 253 -5.85 -16.98 9.87
CA ARG A 253 -6.88 -17.51 10.77
C ARG A 253 -7.39 -16.50 11.80
N SER A 254 -6.61 -15.47 12.13
CA SER A 254 -6.99 -14.46 13.10
C SER A 254 -7.70 -13.26 12.46
N LEU A 255 -7.73 -13.14 11.13
CA LEU A 255 -8.35 -12.00 10.46
C LEU A 255 -9.84 -11.84 10.78
N ALA A 256 -10.57 -12.96 10.91
CA ALA A 256 -11.99 -12.92 11.24
C ALA A 256 -12.25 -12.22 12.60
N SER A 257 -11.53 -12.62 13.65
CA SER A 257 -11.67 -12.02 14.99
C SER A 257 -11.15 -10.58 15.03
N VAL A 258 -10.06 -10.28 14.32
CA VAL A 258 -9.48 -8.93 14.24
C VAL A 258 -10.43 -7.97 13.54
N LEU A 259 -11.03 -8.38 12.42
CA LEU A 259 -11.98 -7.53 11.69
C LEU A 259 -13.32 -7.40 12.41
N ALA A 260 -13.78 -8.43 13.13
CA ALA A 260 -14.96 -8.31 13.99
C ALA A 260 -14.74 -7.27 15.12
N ALA A 261 -13.53 -7.20 15.68
CA ALA A 261 -13.20 -6.27 16.75
C ALA A 261 -12.85 -4.84 16.26
N HIS A 262 -12.28 -4.73 15.06
CA HIS A 262 -11.64 -3.48 14.62
C HIS A 262 -12.08 -2.98 13.25
N GLY A 263 -12.73 -3.79 12.42
CA GLY A 263 -13.06 -3.47 11.02
C GLY A 263 -13.89 -2.20 10.87
N GLU A 264 -14.92 -2.02 11.68
CA GLU A 264 -15.78 -0.82 11.66
C GLU A 264 -15.06 0.46 12.08
N ARG A 265 -13.96 0.33 12.83
CA ARG A 265 -13.16 1.46 13.33
C ARG A 265 -12.17 1.97 12.28
N ILE A 266 -11.96 1.21 11.19
CA ILE A 266 -11.14 1.62 10.05
C ILE A 266 -11.99 2.57 9.19
N ALA A 267 -11.64 3.84 9.21
CA ALA A 267 -12.39 4.86 8.47
C ALA A 267 -12.24 4.69 6.95
N ARG A 268 -13.25 5.11 6.17
CA ARG A 268 -13.26 5.03 4.70
C ARG A 268 -12.08 5.70 3.99
N ARG A 269 -11.36 6.59 4.65
CA ARG A 269 -10.16 7.25 4.11
C ARG A 269 -8.87 6.46 4.32
N VAL A 270 -8.90 5.47 5.21
CA VAL A 270 -7.72 4.69 5.64
C VAL A 270 -7.53 3.53 4.68
N GLY A 271 -6.29 3.30 4.23
CA GLY A 271 -5.93 2.11 3.48
C GLY A 271 -5.63 0.93 4.40
N VAL A 272 -5.68 -0.29 3.87
CA VAL A 272 -5.29 -1.49 4.62
C VAL A 272 -4.17 -2.20 3.89
N LEU A 273 -3.09 -2.50 4.61
CA LEU A 273 -2.01 -3.37 4.18
C LEU A 273 -2.14 -4.71 4.90
N VAL A 274 -2.17 -5.82 4.17
CA VAL A 274 -2.17 -7.17 4.74
C VAL A 274 -0.89 -7.91 4.39
N VAL A 275 -0.33 -8.62 5.36
CA VAL A 275 0.93 -9.35 5.21
C VAL A 275 0.80 -10.85 5.49
N SER A 276 -0.41 -11.33 5.76
CA SER A 276 -0.72 -12.77 5.93
C SER A 276 -0.50 -13.52 4.62
N LYS A 277 0.05 -14.72 4.71
CA LYS A 277 0.35 -15.60 3.56
C LYS A 277 -0.41 -16.92 3.64
N GLY A 278 -1.70 -16.84 4.01
CA GLY A 278 -2.60 -17.97 4.16
C GLY A 278 -4.02 -17.64 3.73
N LEU A 279 -4.88 -18.65 3.63
CA LEU A 279 -6.31 -18.49 3.38
C LEU A 279 -7.08 -18.30 4.68
N VAL A 280 -8.16 -17.53 4.64
CA VAL A 280 -9.00 -17.28 5.81
C VAL A 280 -10.00 -18.44 6.02
N PRO A 281 -9.92 -19.16 7.16
CA PRO A 281 -10.88 -20.22 7.47
C PRO A 281 -12.28 -19.62 7.77
N PRO A 282 -13.36 -20.44 7.67
CA PRO A 282 -13.41 -21.82 7.16
C PRO A 282 -13.55 -21.91 5.64
N LEU A 283 -13.85 -20.82 4.95
CA LEU A 283 -14.21 -20.82 3.53
C LEU A 283 -13.00 -20.84 2.58
N GLY A 284 -11.80 -20.50 3.06
CA GLY A 284 -10.62 -20.40 2.21
C GLY A 284 -10.63 -19.12 1.35
N THR A 285 -11.22 -18.05 1.88
CA THR A 285 -11.23 -16.74 1.22
C THR A 285 -9.83 -16.12 1.25
N LEU A 286 -9.45 -15.42 0.18
CA LEU A 286 -8.22 -14.63 0.18
C LEU A 286 -8.33 -13.49 1.22
N PRO A 287 -7.26 -13.18 1.96
CA PRO A 287 -7.25 -12.11 2.96
C PRO A 287 -7.78 -10.78 2.44
N SER A 288 -7.35 -10.34 1.25
CA SER A 288 -7.79 -9.09 0.65
C SER A 288 -9.30 -9.06 0.37
N ALA A 289 -9.84 -10.14 -0.18
CA ALA A 289 -11.28 -10.29 -0.43
C ALA A 289 -12.07 -10.29 0.89
N PHE A 290 -11.59 -11.06 1.89
CA PHE A 290 -12.21 -11.13 3.21
C PHE A 290 -12.26 -9.77 3.93
N ILE A 291 -11.19 -8.97 3.81
CA ILE A 291 -11.11 -7.62 4.37
C ILE A 291 -12.08 -6.68 3.63
N SER A 292 -12.16 -6.75 2.29
CA SER A 292 -13.01 -5.88 1.49
C SER A 292 -14.50 -6.01 1.82
N GLU A 293 -14.92 -7.18 2.24
CA GLU A 293 -16.31 -7.46 2.66
C GLU A 293 -16.65 -6.95 4.06
N ARG A 294 -15.63 -6.75 4.93
CA ARG A 294 -15.81 -6.52 6.38
C ARG A 294 -15.28 -5.21 6.90
N CYS A 295 -14.62 -4.45 6.07
CA CYS A 295 -14.24 -3.08 6.44
C CYS A 295 -14.41 -2.14 5.25
N ASN A 296 -14.73 -0.88 5.55
CA ASN A 296 -14.91 0.16 4.54
C ASN A 296 -13.60 0.88 4.20
N ALA A 297 -12.47 0.15 4.19
CA ALA A 297 -11.18 0.72 3.82
C ALA A 297 -11.23 1.34 2.41
N ARG A 298 -10.48 2.43 2.23
CA ARG A 298 -10.37 3.09 0.91
C ARG A 298 -9.79 2.18 -0.15
N ALA A 299 -8.77 1.44 0.21
CA ALA A 299 -8.05 0.52 -0.65
C ALA A 299 -7.37 -0.54 0.19
N ILE A 300 -7.10 -1.70 -0.43
CA ILE A 300 -6.40 -2.82 0.19
C ILE A 300 -5.15 -3.10 -0.62
N ALA A 301 -4.05 -3.33 0.06
CA ALA A 301 -2.80 -3.79 -0.52
C ALA A 301 -2.30 -5.04 0.20
N VAL A 302 -1.59 -5.87 -0.53
CA VAL A 302 -0.96 -7.11 -0.05
C VAL A 302 0.55 -6.99 -0.22
N LEU A 303 1.31 -7.28 0.82
CA LEU A 303 2.77 -7.32 0.78
C LEU A 303 3.25 -8.77 0.83
N SER A 304 4.08 -9.16 -0.12
CA SER A 304 4.70 -10.49 -0.19
C SER A 304 6.14 -10.40 -0.69
N GLY A 305 6.86 -11.51 -0.68
CA GLY A 305 8.24 -11.58 -1.16
C GLY A 305 9.22 -12.08 -0.11
N PRO A 306 10.52 -12.27 -0.50
CA PRO A 306 11.58 -12.80 0.34
C PRO A 306 12.04 -11.76 1.36
N ALA A 307 11.32 -11.67 2.46
CA ALA A 307 11.60 -10.70 3.49
C ALA A 307 11.54 -11.36 4.88
N ARG A 308 12.68 -11.67 5.44
CA ARG A 308 12.80 -12.21 6.78
C ARG A 308 12.88 -11.06 7.79
N PRO A 309 12.01 -11.03 8.80
CA PRO A 309 11.84 -9.87 9.67
C PRO A 309 13.15 -9.31 10.27
N ALA A 310 14.04 -10.14 10.80
CA ALA A 310 15.29 -9.68 11.36
C ALA A 310 16.25 -9.13 10.28
N GLU A 311 16.37 -9.82 9.14
CA GLU A 311 17.25 -9.41 8.03
C GLU A 311 16.78 -8.13 7.35
N VAL A 312 15.47 -7.91 7.30
CA VAL A 312 14.87 -6.67 6.76
C VAL A 312 15.43 -5.44 7.48
N LEU A 313 15.56 -5.50 8.79
CA LEU A 313 16.05 -4.39 9.59
C LEU A 313 17.53 -4.06 9.36
N GLU A 314 18.33 -5.07 9.06
CA GLU A 314 19.78 -4.94 8.87
C GLU A 314 20.13 -4.58 7.41
N ARG A 315 19.50 -5.27 6.46
CA ARG A 315 19.92 -5.29 5.04
C ARG A 315 18.86 -4.83 4.06
N GLY A 316 17.65 -4.57 4.54
CA GLY A 316 16.47 -4.36 3.66
C GLY A 316 15.97 -5.68 3.06
N ALA A 317 15.05 -5.59 2.14
CA ALA A 317 14.53 -6.72 1.35
C ALA A 317 13.88 -6.21 0.07
N SER A 318 13.84 -7.07 -0.97
CA SER A 318 13.02 -6.82 -2.16
C SER A 318 11.66 -7.49 -1.96
N VAL A 319 10.59 -6.72 -2.15
CA VAL A 319 9.20 -7.17 -1.91
C VAL A 319 8.30 -6.79 -3.08
N VAL A 320 7.16 -7.45 -3.18
CA VAL A 320 6.09 -7.09 -4.10
C VAL A 320 4.87 -6.60 -3.32
N LEU A 321 4.34 -5.47 -3.74
CA LEU A 321 3.15 -4.83 -3.21
C LEU A 321 2.04 -4.89 -4.26
N ALA A 322 0.98 -5.63 -3.98
CA ALA A 322 -0.17 -5.79 -4.87
C ALA A 322 -1.36 -4.97 -4.39
N SER A 323 -1.97 -4.17 -5.27
CA SER A 323 -3.21 -3.45 -4.97
C SER A 323 -3.96 -3.10 -6.24
N LEU A 324 -5.30 -3.19 -6.21
CA LEU A 324 -6.17 -2.73 -7.29
C LEU A 324 -6.24 -1.18 -7.37
N ASP A 325 -5.82 -0.47 -6.32
CA ASP A 325 -5.69 0.99 -6.31
C ASP A 325 -4.23 1.39 -6.56
N PRO A 326 -3.88 1.85 -7.78
CA PRO A 326 -2.50 2.19 -8.12
C PRO A 326 -1.99 3.43 -7.38
N GLY A 327 -2.88 4.29 -6.89
CA GLY A 327 -2.53 5.45 -6.07
C GLY A 327 -2.06 5.02 -4.69
N PHE A 328 -2.79 4.13 -4.05
CA PHE A 328 -2.44 3.57 -2.75
C PHE A 328 -1.19 2.68 -2.83
N ALA A 329 -1.09 1.85 -3.88
CA ALA A 329 0.12 1.05 -4.11
C ALA A 329 1.38 1.92 -4.16
N ARG A 330 1.33 3.03 -4.89
CA ARG A 330 2.46 3.96 -5.00
C ARG A 330 2.78 4.65 -3.66
N GLN A 331 1.76 5.12 -2.92
CA GLN A 331 1.98 5.72 -1.60
C GLN A 331 2.66 4.78 -0.61
N LEU A 332 2.18 3.52 -0.57
CA LEU A 332 2.78 2.51 0.29
C LEU A 332 4.19 2.14 -0.18
N ALA A 333 4.42 2.03 -1.50
CA ALA A 333 5.74 1.79 -2.05
C ALA A 333 6.72 2.91 -1.63
N ASP A 334 6.34 4.19 -1.83
CA ASP A 334 7.16 5.35 -1.41
C ASP A 334 7.49 5.30 0.10
N ALA A 335 6.52 4.88 0.95
CA ALA A 335 6.73 4.76 2.39
C ALA A 335 7.65 3.59 2.77
N LEU A 336 7.48 2.45 2.12
CA LEU A 336 8.31 1.26 2.35
C LEU A 336 9.73 1.41 1.78
N GLU A 337 9.88 2.11 0.64
CA GLU A 337 11.18 2.48 0.06
C GLU A 337 11.95 3.45 0.98
N ALA A 338 11.25 4.41 1.60
CA ALA A 338 11.85 5.25 2.65
C ALA A 338 12.34 4.42 3.84
N ALA A 339 11.69 3.27 4.11
CA ALA A 339 12.07 2.28 5.13
C ALA A 339 13.08 1.23 4.61
N LYS A 340 13.79 1.51 3.52
CA LYS A 340 14.86 0.68 2.91
C LYS A 340 14.40 -0.66 2.33
N LEU A 341 13.12 -0.76 1.95
CA LEU A 341 12.64 -1.89 1.16
C LEU A 341 12.70 -1.54 -0.34
N ASP A 342 13.09 -2.49 -1.17
CA ASP A 342 12.98 -2.39 -2.62
C ASP A 342 11.59 -2.92 -3.02
N VAL A 343 10.71 -2.05 -3.56
CA VAL A 343 9.29 -2.35 -3.73
C VAL A 343 8.89 -2.39 -5.20
N SER A 344 8.53 -3.56 -5.69
CA SER A 344 7.85 -3.74 -6.97
C SER A 344 6.33 -3.66 -6.77
N THR A 345 5.60 -2.94 -7.63
CA THR A 345 4.14 -2.83 -7.54
C THR A 345 3.43 -3.59 -8.64
N THR A 346 2.28 -4.20 -8.32
CA THR A 346 1.42 -4.90 -9.27
C THR A 346 -0.06 -4.72 -8.93
N ASP A 347 -0.95 -4.95 -9.88
CA ASP A 347 -2.40 -5.04 -9.68
C ASP A 347 -2.88 -6.49 -9.52
N ASP A 348 -1.98 -7.49 -9.63
CA ASP A 348 -2.28 -8.91 -9.47
C ASP A 348 -2.34 -9.32 -7.99
N VAL A 349 -3.38 -8.89 -7.30
CA VAL A 349 -3.61 -9.22 -5.89
C VAL A 349 -3.80 -10.73 -5.69
N THR A 350 -4.61 -11.35 -6.54
CA THR A 350 -4.91 -12.79 -6.47
C THR A 350 -3.66 -13.65 -6.66
N GLY A 351 -2.85 -13.32 -7.67
CA GLY A 351 -1.59 -14.04 -7.94
C GLY A 351 -0.61 -13.92 -6.78
N VAL A 352 -0.44 -12.72 -6.21
CA VAL A 352 0.49 -12.48 -5.09
C VAL A 352 0.06 -13.20 -3.82
N GLU A 353 -1.23 -13.19 -3.46
CA GLU A 353 -1.73 -13.91 -2.28
C GLU A 353 -1.59 -15.42 -2.44
N LEU A 354 -1.99 -15.98 -3.59
CA LEU A 354 -1.87 -17.42 -3.85
C LEU A 354 -0.43 -17.88 -4.00
N ALA A 355 0.48 -17.06 -4.55
CA ALA A 355 1.91 -17.35 -4.57
C ALA A 355 2.50 -17.45 -3.15
N GLY A 356 2.08 -16.57 -2.25
CA GLY A 356 2.43 -16.66 -0.83
C GLY A 356 1.92 -17.94 -0.15
N CYS A 357 0.69 -18.35 -0.44
CA CYS A 357 0.13 -19.62 0.03
C CYS A 357 0.87 -20.83 -0.55
N ALA A 358 1.16 -20.79 -1.86
CA ALA A 358 1.87 -21.86 -2.58
C ALA A 358 3.25 -22.12 -2.00
N LYS A 359 4.02 -21.06 -1.72
CA LYS A 359 5.36 -21.22 -1.15
C LYS A 359 5.33 -21.85 0.25
N ASN A 360 4.38 -21.44 1.11
CA ASN A 360 4.21 -22.05 2.43
C ASN A 360 3.85 -23.53 2.34
N ALA A 361 2.87 -23.89 1.47
CA ALA A 361 2.48 -25.26 1.20
C ALA A 361 3.64 -26.09 0.62
N ALA A 362 4.43 -25.53 -0.31
CA ALA A 362 5.59 -26.20 -0.90
C ALA A 362 6.70 -26.49 0.11
N VAL A 363 6.97 -25.53 1.03
CA VAL A 363 7.96 -25.72 2.10
C VAL A 363 7.52 -26.84 3.08
N LEU A 364 6.25 -26.84 3.47
CA LEU A 364 5.67 -27.88 4.30
C LEU A 364 5.75 -29.25 3.60
N ALA A 365 5.39 -29.30 2.31
CA ALA A 365 5.45 -30.50 1.48
C ALA A 365 6.87 -31.06 1.38
N ALA A 366 7.86 -30.21 1.09
CA ALA A 366 9.26 -30.60 1.00
C ALA A 366 9.73 -31.21 2.30
N ALA A 367 9.45 -30.57 3.43
CA ALA A 367 9.86 -31.03 4.75
C ALA A 367 9.19 -32.36 5.15
N ALA A 368 7.90 -32.52 4.85
CA ALA A 368 7.17 -33.75 5.12
C ALA A 368 7.67 -34.95 4.27
N ALA A 369 8.17 -34.69 3.04
CA ALA A 369 8.70 -35.71 2.15
C ALA A 369 10.21 -35.97 2.29
N LEU A 370 10.92 -35.14 3.07
CA LEU A 370 12.37 -35.19 3.18
C LEU A 370 12.95 -36.53 3.65
N PRO A 371 12.31 -37.30 4.58
CA PRO A 371 12.79 -38.63 4.95
C PRO A 371 12.87 -39.61 3.78
N ALA A 372 12.06 -39.43 2.73
CA ALA A 372 12.11 -40.27 1.51
C ALA A 372 13.22 -39.81 0.52
N GLY A 373 13.96 -38.77 0.83
CA GLY A 373 15.09 -38.26 0.07
C GLY A 373 14.86 -36.91 -0.62
N LEU A 374 15.96 -36.23 -0.98
CA LEU A 374 15.93 -34.87 -1.57
C LEU A 374 15.15 -34.80 -2.89
N ASN A 375 15.22 -35.83 -3.73
CA ASN A 375 14.47 -35.87 -4.99
C ASN A 375 12.95 -35.89 -4.74
N VAL A 376 12.51 -36.64 -3.74
CA VAL A 376 11.10 -36.73 -3.35
C VAL A 376 10.63 -35.39 -2.75
N ALA A 377 11.44 -34.82 -1.85
CA ALA A 377 11.17 -33.50 -1.28
C ALA A 377 11.05 -32.40 -2.35
N GLY A 378 11.97 -32.37 -3.32
CA GLY A 378 11.92 -31.45 -4.44
C GLY A 378 10.69 -31.67 -5.35
N ALA A 379 10.34 -32.94 -5.62
CA ALA A 379 9.13 -33.27 -6.38
C ALA A 379 7.85 -32.85 -5.64
N ALA A 380 7.79 -33.07 -4.32
CA ALA A 380 6.68 -32.65 -3.48
C ALA A 380 6.47 -31.13 -3.53
N ALA A 381 7.52 -30.39 -3.27
CA ALA A 381 7.48 -28.92 -3.34
C ALA A 381 7.03 -28.42 -4.72
N GLY A 382 7.66 -28.95 -5.78
CA GLY A 382 7.39 -28.52 -7.16
C GLY A 382 5.97 -28.82 -7.61
N LYS A 383 5.45 -30.02 -7.33
CA LYS A 383 4.08 -30.43 -7.70
C LYS A 383 3.04 -29.59 -6.96
N VAL A 384 3.15 -29.46 -5.63
CA VAL A 384 2.23 -28.66 -4.81
C VAL A 384 2.24 -27.21 -5.26
N PHE A 385 3.43 -26.63 -5.49
CA PHE A 385 3.55 -25.25 -5.97
C PHE A 385 2.90 -25.04 -7.33
N ALA A 386 3.10 -25.99 -8.27
CA ALA A 386 2.52 -25.92 -9.61
C ALA A 386 0.99 -26.07 -9.60
N GLU A 387 0.44 -26.96 -8.76
CA GLU A 387 -1.01 -27.15 -8.62
C GLU A 387 -1.68 -25.88 -8.05
N VAL A 388 -1.07 -25.22 -7.06
CA VAL A 388 -1.59 -23.93 -6.56
C VAL A 388 -1.42 -22.82 -7.61
N ALA A 389 -0.36 -22.83 -8.43
CA ALA A 389 -0.22 -21.89 -9.53
C ALA A 389 -1.31 -22.07 -10.60
N ALA A 390 -1.67 -23.32 -10.90
CA ALA A 390 -2.79 -23.62 -11.79
C ALA A 390 -4.14 -23.15 -11.23
N LEU A 391 -4.36 -23.31 -9.92
CA LEU A 391 -5.54 -22.76 -9.25
C LEU A 391 -5.57 -21.22 -9.33
N ALA A 392 -4.43 -20.56 -9.15
CA ALA A 392 -4.32 -19.11 -9.25
C ALA A 392 -4.67 -18.63 -10.67
N ALA A 393 -4.18 -19.30 -11.70
CA ALA A 393 -4.49 -18.96 -13.10
C ALA A 393 -6.00 -19.06 -13.38
N LEU A 394 -6.69 -20.09 -12.85
CA LEU A 394 -8.15 -20.21 -12.95
C LEU A 394 -8.90 -19.08 -12.24
N ARG A 395 -8.29 -18.46 -11.24
CA ARG A 395 -8.85 -17.32 -10.48
C ARG A 395 -8.37 -15.95 -10.99
N GLY A 396 -7.70 -15.90 -12.14
CA GLY A 396 -7.21 -14.67 -12.77
C GLY A 396 -5.85 -14.19 -12.27
N GLY A 397 -5.14 -14.95 -11.44
CA GLY A 397 -3.76 -14.67 -11.05
C GLY A 397 -2.80 -14.92 -12.20
N ARG A 398 -1.70 -14.17 -12.24
CA ARG A 398 -0.72 -14.21 -13.33
C ARG A 398 0.51 -15.06 -12.97
N PRO A 399 1.13 -15.73 -13.96
CA PRO A 399 2.34 -16.55 -13.76
C PRO A 399 3.53 -15.76 -13.17
N GLU A 400 3.62 -14.46 -13.46
CA GLU A 400 4.69 -13.57 -12.99
C GLU A 400 4.72 -13.48 -11.46
N ALA A 401 3.59 -13.57 -10.77
CA ALA A 401 3.54 -13.59 -9.31
C ALA A 401 4.23 -14.83 -8.74
N PHE A 402 4.09 -15.98 -9.40
CA PHE A 402 4.69 -17.24 -8.99
C PHE A 402 6.18 -17.33 -9.37
N ALA A 403 6.56 -16.88 -10.57
CA ALA A 403 7.97 -16.86 -11.00
C ALA A 403 8.80 -15.76 -10.34
N GLY A 404 8.15 -14.74 -9.76
CA GLY A 404 8.78 -13.57 -9.16
C GLY A 404 9.01 -13.67 -7.66
N LEU A 405 9.07 -12.48 -7.03
CA LEU A 405 9.40 -12.33 -5.60
C LEU A 405 8.38 -13.01 -4.67
N ALA A 406 7.08 -12.93 -4.97
CA ALA A 406 6.02 -13.50 -4.12
C ALA A 406 6.03 -15.04 -4.09
N GLY A 407 6.43 -15.67 -5.20
CA GLY A 407 6.48 -17.12 -5.35
C GLY A 407 7.89 -17.69 -5.16
N VAL A 408 8.62 -17.89 -6.25
CA VAL A 408 9.95 -18.56 -6.25
C VAL A 408 10.95 -17.83 -5.37
N GLY A 409 11.00 -16.49 -5.39
CA GLY A 409 11.91 -15.72 -4.55
C GLY A 409 11.72 -16.01 -3.06
N ASP A 410 10.47 -15.95 -2.57
CA ASP A 410 10.14 -16.23 -1.17
C ASP A 410 10.25 -17.74 -0.82
N LEU A 411 9.96 -18.64 -1.78
CA LEU A 411 10.16 -20.07 -1.63
C LEU A 411 11.62 -20.40 -1.35
N VAL A 412 12.53 -19.89 -2.17
CA VAL A 412 13.99 -20.11 -2.01
C VAL A 412 14.49 -19.56 -0.68
N ALA A 413 14.14 -18.30 -0.35
CA ALA A 413 14.52 -17.69 0.90
C ALA A 413 14.01 -18.48 2.13
N THR A 414 12.77 -19.00 2.04
CA THR A 414 12.15 -19.77 3.12
C THR A 414 12.75 -21.18 3.24
N ALA A 415 13.03 -21.84 2.12
CA ALA A 415 13.63 -23.20 2.10
C ALA A 415 15.05 -23.21 2.67
N LEU A 416 15.84 -22.15 2.41
CA LEU A 416 17.20 -21.99 2.92
C LEU A 416 17.23 -21.53 4.39
N ALA A 417 16.13 -20.99 4.88
CA ALA A 417 16.07 -20.40 6.20
C ALA A 417 16.09 -21.44 7.33
N ALA A 418 16.94 -21.25 8.32
CA ALA A 418 16.82 -21.96 9.59
C ALA A 418 15.59 -21.45 10.37
N GLY A 419 14.86 -22.35 11.06
CA GLY A 419 13.77 -21.97 11.98
C GLY A 419 12.45 -21.54 11.30
N CYS A 420 12.18 -21.96 10.06
CA CYS A 420 10.90 -21.75 9.40
C CYS A 420 9.80 -22.62 10.03
N SER A 421 8.68 -22.00 10.41
CA SER A 421 7.55 -22.67 11.07
C SER A 421 6.87 -23.70 10.16
N ASP A 422 6.66 -23.41 8.87
CA ASP A 422 6.05 -24.35 7.92
C ASP A 422 6.97 -25.53 7.66
N ARG A 423 8.30 -25.33 7.61
CA ARG A 423 9.27 -26.40 7.52
C ARG A 423 9.20 -27.29 8.75
N ARG A 424 9.22 -26.70 9.95
CA ARG A 424 9.15 -27.43 11.22
C ARG A 424 7.84 -28.23 11.34
N ALA A 425 6.73 -27.66 10.86
CA ALA A 425 5.46 -28.39 10.78
C ALA A 425 5.56 -29.64 9.89
N GLY A 426 6.16 -29.51 8.70
CA GLY A 426 6.38 -30.64 7.80
C GLY A 426 7.28 -31.71 8.40
N GLU A 427 8.35 -31.33 9.10
CA GLU A 427 9.25 -32.27 9.82
C GLU A 427 8.50 -33.05 10.91
N LEU A 428 7.61 -32.41 11.68
CA LEU A 428 6.80 -33.07 12.70
C LEU A 428 5.75 -34.00 12.07
N LEU A 429 5.10 -33.57 10.99
CA LEU A 429 4.15 -34.42 10.23
C LEU A 429 4.85 -35.65 9.66
N ALA A 430 6.10 -35.51 9.16
CA ALA A 430 6.91 -36.64 8.69
C ALA A 430 7.23 -37.68 9.79
N GLN A 431 7.23 -37.25 11.05
CA GLN A 431 7.40 -38.12 12.22
C GLN A 431 6.07 -38.72 12.71
N GLY A 432 4.95 -38.53 11.99
CA GLY A 432 3.64 -38.99 12.38
C GLY A 432 2.99 -38.21 13.53
N VAL A 433 3.50 -37.04 13.85
CA VAL A 433 2.92 -36.17 14.90
C VAL A 433 1.59 -35.63 14.43
N ALA A 434 0.54 -35.82 15.22
CA ALA A 434 -0.80 -35.33 14.90
C ALA A 434 -0.83 -33.80 14.77
N VAL A 435 -1.63 -33.28 13.82
CA VAL A 435 -1.68 -31.84 13.52
C VAL A 435 -2.03 -30.97 14.73
N ALA A 436 -2.90 -31.46 15.62
CA ALA A 436 -3.24 -30.73 16.85
C ALA A 436 -2.01 -30.50 17.74
N GLU A 437 -1.12 -31.47 17.82
CA GLU A 437 0.14 -31.37 18.55
C GLU A 437 1.14 -30.48 17.81
N VAL A 438 1.22 -30.59 16.47
CA VAL A 438 2.03 -29.69 15.63
C VAL A 438 1.66 -28.23 15.93
N LEU A 439 0.35 -27.91 15.93
CA LEU A 439 -0.14 -26.57 16.22
C LEU A 439 0.14 -26.12 17.68
N ARG A 440 0.15 -27.06 18.62
CA ARG A 440 0.50 -26.77 20.01
C ARG A 440 2.00 -26.40 20.16
N VAL A 441 2.86 -27.07 19.43
CA VAL A 441 4.32 -26.86 19.47
C VAL A 441 4.74 -25.59 18.71
N ILE A 442 4.19 -25.37 17.52
CA ILE A 442 4.62 -24.28 16.62
C ILE A 442 3.77 -23.03 16.81
N GLY A 443 2.56 -23.18 17.34
CA GLY A 443 1.62 -22.06 17.48
C GLY A 443 1.03 -21.61 16.15
N SER A 444 0.65 -20.34 16.10
CA SER A 444 -0.03 -19.76 14.93
C SER A 444 0.88 -19.39 13.75
N ALA A 445 2.16 -19.72 13.82
CA ALA A 445 3.15 -19.30 12.83
C ALA A 445 3.18 -20.18 11.55
N ALA A 446 2.61 -21.42 11.59
CA ALA A 446 2.57 -22.33 10.44
C ALA A 446 1.25 -22.13 9.65
N GLU A 447 1.20 -21.10 8.81
CA GLU A 447 -0.01 -20.81 8.01
C GLU A 447 -0.33 -21.90 6.96
N ALA A 448 0.66 -22.68 6.52
CA ALA A 448 0.43 -23.78 5.59
C ALA A 448 -0.49 -24.85 6.15
N VAL A 449 -0.41 -25.16 7.45
CA VAL A 449 -1.23 -26.18 8.10
C VAL A 449 -2.73 -25.86 7.96
N ASP A 450 -3.11 -24.58 8.11
CA ASP A 450 -4.50 -24.15 7.93
C ASP A 450 -4.86 -24.02 6.44
N SER A 451 -3.91 -23.58 5.61
CA SER A 451 -4.20 -23.22 4.22
C SER A 451 -4.23 -24.41 3.28
N VAL A 452 -3.45 -25.46 3.52
CA VAL A 452 -3.36 -26.63 2.63
C VAL A 452 -4.71 -27.34 2.44
N PRO A 453 -5.49 -27.66 3.49
CA PRO A 453 -6.82 -28.26 3.30
C PRO A 453 -7.79 -27.34 2.54
N LEU A 454 -7.68 -26.01 2.76
CA LEU A 454 -8.50 -25.01 2.08
C LEU A 454 -8.13 -24.88 0.60
N LEU A 455 -6.84 -24.91 0.27
CA LEU A 455 -6.35 -24.91 -1.12
C LEU A 455 -6.80 -26.15 -1.87
N ALA A 456 -6.69 -27.34 -1.25
CA ALA A 456 -7.14 -28.59 -1.84
C ALA A 456 -8.65 -28.59 -2.10
N ARG A 457 -9.44 -28.07 -1.15
CA ARG A 457 -10.88 -27.87 -1.37
C ARG A 457 -11.16 -26.94 -2.52
N ALA A 458 -10.50 -25.81 -2.57
CA ALA A 458 -10.65 -24.82 -3.64
C ALA A 458 -10.27 -25.38 -5.02
N ALA A 459 -9.23 -26.21 -5.09
CA ALA A 459 -8.83 -26.90 -6.32
C ALA A 459 -9.91 -27.90 -6.79
N ARG A 460 -10.48 -28.69 -5.87
CA ARG A 460 -11.60 -29.59 -6.18
C ARG A 460 -12.85 -28.86 -6.66
N GLU A 461 -13.22 -27.76 -6.01
CA GLU A 461 -14.34 -26.90 -6.43
C GLU A 461 -14.13 -26.32 -7.83
N ALA A 462 -12.88 -25.98 -8.17
CA ALA A 462 -12.47 -25.53 -9.49
C ALA A 462 -12.31 -26.66 -10.51
N LYS A 463 -12.54 -27.94 -10.11
CA LYS A 463 -12.34 -29.16 -10.93
C LYS A 463 -10.90 -29.28 -11.47
N LEU A 464 -9.94 -28.81 -10.71
CA LEU A 464 -8.52 -28.93 -11.00
C LEU A 464 -8.02 -30.29 -10.50
N ASP A 465 -7.31 -31.02 -11.34
CA ASP A 465 -6.57 -32.21 -10.95
C ASP A 465 -5.34 -31.83 -10.13
N SER A 466 -5.35 -32.12 -8.83
CA SER A 466 -4.35 -31.68 -7.86
C SER A 466 -3.94 -32.78 -6.88
N PRO A 467 -3.42 -33.90 -7.38
CA PRO A 467 -3.16 -35.10 -6.55
C PRO A 467 -2.09 -34.84 -5.46
N ALA A 468 -1.09 -34.04 -5.70
CA ALA A 468 -0.06 -33.72 -4.70
C ALA A 468 -0.63 -32.86 -3.57
N LEU A 469 -1.43 -31.87 -3.91
CA LEU A 469 -2.08 -30.99 -2.93
C LEU A 469 -3.16 -31.74 -2.14
N ASP A 470 -3.97 -32.58 -2.80
CA ASP A 470 -4.98 -33.41 -2.15
C ASP A 470 -4.34 -34.42 -1.17
N GLY A 471 -3.23 -35.04 -1.57
CA GLY A 471 -2.47 -35.94 -0.72
C GLY A 471 -1.87 -35.22 0.48
N LEU A 472 -1.29 -34.02 0.27
CA LEU A 472 -0.77 -33.18 1.34
C LEU A 472 -1.87 -32.75 2.31
N ALA A 473 -3.05 -32.41 1.82
CA ALA A 473 -4.20 -32.08 2.65
C ALA A 473 -4.64 -33.31 3.49
N ALA A 474 -4.66 -34.50 2.89
CA ALA A 474 -4.98 -35.73 3.61
C ALA A 474 -3.95 -36.05 4.70
N LEU A 475 -2.65 -35.78 4.47
CA LEU A 475 -1.59 -35.91 5.47
C LEU A 475 -1.82 -34.90 6.64
N VAL A 476 -2.06 -33.64 6.33
CA VAL A 476 -2.32 -32.59 7.34
C VAL A 476 -3.57 -32.93 8.16
N GLU A 477 -4.60 -33.51 7.55
CA GLU A 477 -5.84 -33.92 8.23
C GLU A 477 -5.73 -35.28 8.96
N GLY A 478 -4.56 -35.91 8.95
CA GLY A 478 -4.33 -37.22 9.58
C GLY A 478 -5.04 -38.37 8.89
N ARG A 479 -5.44 -38.23 7.62
CA ARG A 479 -6.11 -39.25 6.81
C ARG A 479 -5.16 -40.05 5.91
N MET A 480 -3.89 -39.70 5.88
CA MET A 480 -2.83 -40.32 5.09
C MET A 480 -1.52 -40.36 5.90
N GLU A 481 -0.85 -41.53 5.85
CA GLU A 481 0.47 -41.68 6.47
C GLU A 481 1.55 -40.99 5.65
N PRO A 482 2.63 -40.46 6.31
CA PRO A 482 3.71 -39.72 5.65
C PRO A 482 4.38 -40.50 4.51
N GLU A 483 4.68 -41.79 4.72
CA GLU A 483 5.35 -42.66 3.74
C GLU A 483 4.48 -42.86 2.51
N ARG A 484 3.17 -43.06 2.73
CA ARG A 484 2.20 -43.23 1.63
C ARG A 484 2.09 -41.95 0.80
N TRP A 485 2.04 -40.79 1.43
CA TRP A 485 2.02 -39.52 0.73
C TRP A 485 3.30 -39.28 -0.09
N ALA A 486 4.47 -39.55 0.50
CA ALA A 486 5.76 -39.43 -0.20
C ALA A 486 5.82 -40.36 -1.43
N ALA A 487 5.27 -41.60 -1.34
CA ALA A 487 5.16 -42.49 -2.48
C ALA A 487 4.25 -41.93 -3.58
N THR A 488 3.09 -41.38 -3.23
CA THR A 488 2.14 -40.77 -4.18
C THR A 488 2.77 -39.63 -4.98
N VAL A 489 3.66 -38.85 -4.36
CA VAL A 489 4.35 -37.74 -5.02
C VAL A 489 5.26 -38.24 -6.17
N THR A 490 5.85 -39.40 -6.05
CA THR A 490 6.75 -40.01 -7.06
C THR A 490 6.04 -40.86 -8.09
N GLU A 491 4.78 -41.21 -7.88
CA GLU A 491 4.01 -41.94 -8.88
C GLU A 491 3.89 -41.18 -10.21
N PRO A 492 4.01 -41.89 -11.35
CA PRO A 492 3.86 -41.25 -12.65
C PRO A 492 2.46 -40.65 -12.79
N THR A 493 2.36 -39.36 -13.00
CA THR A 493 1.09 -38.70 -13.33
C THR A 493 0.53 -39.36 -14.59
N ARG A 494 -0.66 -39.99 -14.52
CA ARG A 494 -1.33 -40.56 -15.71
C ARG A 494 -1.47 -39.44 -16.73
N ARG A 495 -0.60 -39.44 -17.75
CA ARG A 495 -0.72 -38.51 -18.88
C ARG A 495 -2.11 -38.70 -19.49
N THR A 496 -2.99 -37.75 -19.29
CA THR A 496 -4.15 -37.57 -20.18
C THR A 496 -3.56 -37.30 -21.56
N ARG A 497 -3.58 -38.33 -22.43
CA ARG A 497 -3.15 -38.16 -23.83
C ARG A 497 -3.97 -37.01 -24.42
N ALA A 498 -3.35 -35.89 -24.63
CA ALA A 498 -3.93 -34.85 -25.45
C ALA A 498 -4.30 -35.50 -26.78
N ARG A 499 -5.59 -35.54 -27.11
CA ARG A 499 -6.02 -35.94 -28.46
C ARG A 499 -5.33 -34.99 -29.43
N PRO A 500 -4.60 -35.50 -30.44
CA PRO A 500 -4.06 -34.63 -31.47
C PRO A 500 -5.23 -33.90 -32.12
N SER A 501 -5.22 -32.57 -32.14
CA SER A 501 -6.15 -31.80 -32.93
C SER A 501 -6.00 -32.26 -34.38
N ARG A 502 -7.05 -32.87 -34.95
CA ARG A 502 -7.14 -33.06 -36.39
C ARG A 502 -7.19 -31.63 -37.00
N ALA A 503 -6.06 -31.21 -37.58
CA ALA A 503 -6.05 -30.15 -38.52
C ALA A 503 -6.92 -30.59 -39.73
N ALA A 504 -7.93 -29.85 -40.04
CA ALA A 504 -8.62 -29.84 -41.33
C ALA A 504 -8.38 -28.48 -41.93
#